data_55ed023dbde56fad25ed589dee2df5df
#
_entry.id   55ed023dbde56fad25ed589dee2df5df
#
_cell.length_a   1.000
_cell.length_b   1.000
_cell.length_c   1.000
_cell.angle_alpha   90.00
_cell.angle_beta   90.00
_cell.angle_gamma   90.00
#
_symmetry.space_group_name_H-M   'P 1'
#
loop_
_entity.id
_entity.type
_entity.pdbx_description
1 polymer ?
#
loop_
_entity_poly.entity_id
_entity_poly.type
_entity_poly.pdbx_seq_one_letter_code
_entity_poly.pdbx_strand_id
1 'polypeptide(L)'
;MPSDQQVLFSGPRTVFQERRLPETATLAGYSALIDAYRLSVPLPRKLSATGNHHRVVEDEVWRILTPRHAPSAXLDGHLTFALKXEGLXLAVLAKLFAATGPDGIVDIVRKKPTGSYARRIWFLFEWLTGSRLXLPDXEGGRYVPVVDPDQQFATEGENAPRYRVKNNLPGTRDFCPLVFRTQKLXEFIAMDLASRARAVIADXPRXLLARTAAFLLLKDSRSSYAIEGERPPQDRIQRWGRAIGEAGRQPLDRDELLRLQRIVIGDARFVKLGFRDEGGFVGEHDRETRMPLPDHISARHEDLPSLTDGMIAFDHGASRHSDPIVSAAILAFGFVYIHPFEDGNGRLHRYLIHHVLAERGFNPPGVVFPVSAAILERIGEYRTVLESYSARLLPLIEWEPTEKFNVRVLNDTGDFYRFFDATPHAEFLYSCVQKTIEEDLPYETAFLRNYDAFRSQVEAIVDMPDHTIDLLFRFLQQNGGTLSRRARNNEFKELTDDETARIEHVFAETMI
;
A
#
# COMPACT_ATOMS: atom_id res chain seq x y z
N MET A 1 -28.24 -18.27 28.27
CA MET A 1 -26.99 -18.96 28.72
C MET A 1 -26.45 -19.74 27.55
N PRO A 2 -25.32 -19.33 26.94
CA PRO A 2 -24.72 -20.19 25.92
C PRO A 2 -24.21 -21.46 26.64
N SER A 3 -24.52 -22.60 26.09
CA SER A 3 -24.03 -23.87 26.61
C SER A 3 -22.50 -23.90 26.53
N ASP A 4 -21.88 -24.41 27.56
CA ASP A 4 -20.43 -24.68 27.62
C ASP A 4 -20.08 -25.74 26.57
N GLN A 5 -20.18 -25.40 25.30
CA GLN A 5 -19.69 -26.32 24.27
C GLN A 5 -18.18 -26.20 24.25
N GLN A 6 -17.53 -27.24 24.76
CA GLN A 6 -16.08 -27.30 24.76
C GLN A 6 -15.57 -27.22 23.32
N VAL A 7 -14.75 -26.22 23.03
CA VAL A 7 -14.16 -26.04 21.70
C VAL A 7 -13.15 -27.17 21.46
N LEU A 8 -13.27 -27.86 20.34
CA LEU A 8 -12.40 -28.97 20.00
C LEU A 8 -11.48 -28.58 18.84
N PHE A 9 -10.20 -28.84 19.00
CA PHE A 9 -9.21 -28.63 17.95
C PHE A 9 -9.06 -29.92 17.15
N SER A 10 -9.01 -29.79 15.82
CA SER A 10 -8.97 -30.96 14.95
C SER A 10 -7.64 -31.71 15.06
N GLY A 11 -7.67 -33.01 14.71
CA GLY A 11 -6.48 -33.84 14.59
C GLY A 11 -5.83 -33.71 13.22
N PRO A 12 -4.97 -34.67 12.83
CA PRO A 12 -4.30 -34.61 11.54
C PRO A 12 -5.26 -34.52 10.37
N ARG A 13 -4.90 -33.76 9.36
CA ARG A 13 -5.75 -33.59 8.18
C ARG A 13 -4.88 -33.26 6.94
N THR A 14 -5.52 -33.36 5.78
CA THR A 14 -4.86 -33.18 4.49
C THR A 14 -5.32 -31.91 3.74
N VAL A 15 -6.39 -31.27 4.23
CA VAL A 15 -6.96 -30.10 3.59
C VAL A 15 -7.57 -29.17 4.64
N PHE A 16 -7.49 -27.86 4.38
CA PHE A 16 -8.12 -26.84 5.21
C PHE A 16 -8.63 -25.73 4.31
N GLN A 17 -9.96 -25.55 4.29
CA GLN A 17 -10.63 -24.53 3.47
C GLN A 17 -10.11 -24.53 2.04
N GLU A 18 -10.19 -25.69 1.40
CA GLU A 18 -9.81 -25.93 0.01
C GLU A 18 -8.30 -25.80 -0.26
N ARG A 19 -7.49 -25.56 0.77
CA ARG A 19 -6.04 -25.52 0.63
C ARG A 19 -5.46 -26.87 1.07
N ARG A 20 -4.82 -27.54 0.12
CA ARG A 20 -4.24 -28.84 0.37
C ARG A 20 -2.93 -28.69 1.13
N LEU A 21 -2.78 -29.46 2.22
CA LEU A 21 -1.50 -29.50 2.93
C LEU A 21 -0.48 -30.32 2.15
N PRO A 22 0.80 -29.95 2.17
CA PRO A 22 1.82 -30.75 1.47
C PRO A 22 2.01 -32.15 2.04
N GLU A 23 1.60 -32.38 3.29
CA GLU A 23 1.57 -33.69 3.91
C GLU A 23 0.52 -33.68 5.02
N THR A 24 0.11 -34.84 5.47
CA THR A 24 -0.82 -34.94 6.59
C THR A 24 -0.21 -34.25 7.82
N ALA A 25 -0.95 -33.33 8.43
CA ALA A 25 -0.45 -32.56 9.56
C ALA A 25 -1.61 -32.00 10.38
N THR A 26 -1.31 -31.57 11.59
CA THR A 26 -2.28 -30.99 12.52
C THR A 26 -2.16 -29.48 12.48
N LEU A 27 -3.29 -28.80 12.29
CA LEU A 27 -3.31 -27.33 12.25
C LEU A 27 -2.71 -26.74 13.53
N ALA A 28 -2.00 -25.63 13.41
CA ALA A 28 -1.35 -24.97 14.54
C ALA A 28 -1.47 -23.45 14.40
N GLY A 29 -1.62 -22.79 15.53
CA GLY A 29 -1.69 -21.32 15.55
C GLY A 29 -2.97 -20.81 14.92
N TYR A 30 -2.84 -19.82 14.04
CA TYR A 30 -4.02 -19.18 13.46
C TYR A 30 -4.91 -20.15 12.68
N SER A 31 -4.34 -21.08 11.93
CA SER A 31 -5.15 -22.04 11.19
C SER A 31 -6.03 -22.87 12.15
N ALA A 32 -5.44 -23.30 13.25
CA ALA A 32 -6.18 -24.07 14.25
C ALA A 32 -7.27 -23.23 14.92
N LEU A 33 -6.97 -21.98 15.24
CA LEU A 33 -7.91 -21.08 15.88
C LEU A 33 -9.07 -20.73 14.94
N ILE A 34 -8.77 -20.46 13.68
CA ILE A 34 -9.79 -20.15 12.68
C ILE A 34 -10.74 -21.35 12.52
N ASP A 35 -10.16 -22.54 12.46
CA ASP A 35 -10.93 -23.78 12.31
C ASP A 35 -11.81 -24.05 13.54
N ALA A 36 -11.20 -24.01 14.72
CA ALA A 36 -11.91 -24.39 15.95
C ALA A 36 -13.05 -23.43 16.30
N TYR A 37 -12.83 -22.13 16.10
CA TYR A 37 -13.82 -21.11 16.44
C TYR A 37 -14.65 -20.69 15.24
N ARG A 38 -14.43 -21.31 14.08
CA ARG A 38 -15.19 -21.04 12.83
C ARG A 38 -15.20 -19.56 12.49
N LEU A 39 -14.00 -18.96 12.47
CA LEU A 39 -13.88 -17.53 12.26
C LEU A 39 -14.01 -17.17 10.77
N SER A 40 -14.83 -16.16 10.48
CA SER A 40 -14.98 -15.61 9.12
C SER A 40 -13.99 -14.48 8.94
N VAL A 41 -12.80 -14.79 8.48
CA VAL A 41 -11.70 -13.84 8.33
C VAL A 41 -10.94 -14.14 7.05
N PRO A 42 -10.25 -13.13 6.47
CA PRO A 42 -9.30 -13.42 5.41
C PRO A 42 -8.18 -14.29 5.98
N LEU A 43 -7.86 -15.38 5.30
CA LEU A 43 -6.83 -16.28 5.81
C LEU A 43 -5.46 -15.62 5.73
N PRO A 44 -4.59 -15.88 6.71
CA PRO A 44 -3.19 -15.42 6.59
C PRO A 44 -2.55 -15.95 5.31
N ARG A 45 -1.61 -15.19 4.78
CA ARG A 45 -0.91 -15.58 3.55
C ARG A 45 -0.15 -16.89 3.73
N LYS A 46 0.38 -17.12 4.93
CA LYS A 46 1.07 -18.35 5.27
C LYS A 46 0.35 -18.99 6.46
N LEU A 47 0.02 -20.27 6.34
CA LEU A 47 -0.64 -21.04 7.38
C LEU A 47 0.33 -22.05 7.97
N SER A 48 0.13 -22.41 9.23
CA SER A 48 1.03 -23.33 9.93
C SER A 48 0.31 -24.61 10.34
N ALA A 49 1.08 -25.68 10.39
CA ALA A 49 0.65 -26.97 10.94
C ALA A 49 1.88 -27.66 11.50
N THR A 50 1.66 -28.73 12.29
CA THR A 50 2.77 -29.55 12.78
C THR A 50 2.62 -30.96 12.24
N GLY A 51 3.71 -31.51 11.74
CA GLY A 51 3.75 -32.84 11.15
C GLY A 51 4.56 -33.80 11.97
N ASN A 52 4.82 -34.98 11.37
CA ASN A 52 5.53 -36.06 12.05
C ASN A 52 7.02 -36.15 11.67
N HIS A 53 7.45 -35.28 10.76
CA HIS A 53 8.86 -35.33 10.31
C HIS A 53 9.73 -34.37 11.12
N HIS A 54 11.04 -34.63 11.12
CA HIS A 54 11.98 -33.86 11.92
C HIS A 54 12.57 -32.68 11.16
N ARG A 55 11.95 -32.28 10.04
CA ARG A 55 12.35 -31.11 9.29
C ARG A 55 11.12 -30.31 8.90
N VAL A 56 11.31 -29.00 8.72
CA VAL A 56 10.24 -28.12 8.28
C VAL A 56 9.99 -28.32 6.79
N VAL A 57 8.72 -28.46 6.41
CA VAL A 57 8.28 -28.54 5.02
C VAL A 57 7.49 -27.27 4.71
N GLU A 58 7.85 -26.60 3.64
CA GLU A 58 7.21 -25.30 3.35
C GLU A 58 6.88 -25.20 1.86
N ASP A 59 5.68 -24.68 1.56
CA ASP A 59 5.29 -24.28 0.20
C ASP A 59 4.76 -22.87 0.23
N GLU A 60 4.05 -22.44 -0.79
CA GLU A 60 3.58 -21.04 -0.87
C GLU A 60 2.55 -20.71 0.19
N VAL A 61 1.77 -21.68 0.64
CA VAL A 61 0.67 -21.49 1.60
C VAL A 61 1.03 -22.00 2.98
N TRP A 62 1.70 -23.15 3.07
CA TRP A 62 1.86 -23.89 4.32
C TRP A 62 3.30 -23.93 4.81
N ARG A 63 3.44 -23.85 6.13
CA ARG A 63 4.67 -24.15 6.84
C ARG A 63 4.36 -25.28 7.82
N ILE A 64 4.88 -26.49 7.55
CA ILE A 64 4.67 -27.65 8.39
C ILE A 64 5.88 -27.79 9.29
N LEU A 65 5.69 -27.53 10.57
CA LEU A 65 6.76 -27.55 11.56
C LEU A 65 6.93 -28.96 12.13
N THR A 66 8.03 -29.19 12.84
CA THR A 66 8.35 -30.49 13.42
C THR A 66 7.52 -30.74 14.68
N PRO A 67 7.43 -32.01 15.14
CA PRO A 67 6.60 -32.33 16.32
C PRO A 67 6.96 -31.57 17.58
N ARG A 68 8.23 -31.21 17.76
CA ARG A 68 8.65 -30.48 18.97
C ARG A 68 8.00 -29.09 19.06
N HIS A 69 7.52 -28.56 17.95
CA HIS A 69 6.88 -27.25 17.92
C HIS A 69 5.37 -27.31 18.15
N ALA A 70 4.81 -28.52 18.29
CA ALA A 70 3.36 -28.68 18.41
C ALA A 70 2.85 -27.94 19.66
N PRO A 71 1.88 -27.03 19.50
CA PRO A 71 1.30 -26.36 20.66
C PRO A 71 0.35 -27.32 21.40
N SER A 72 0.11 -27.06 22.68
CA SER A 72 -0.96 -27.74 23.40
C SER A 72 -2.30 -27.38 22.73
N ALA A 73 -3.17 -28.36 22.69
CA ALA A 73 -4.48 -28.20 22.04
C ALA A 73 -5.47 -27.44 22.93
N UNK A 74 -5.10 -26.16 23.25
CA UNK A 74 -5.85 -25.25 24.03
C UNK A 74 -5.77 -23.93 23.37
N LEU A 75 -6.63 -23.10 23.72
CA LEU A 75 -6.59 -21.73 23.27
C LEU A 75 -5.22 -21.08 23.55
N ASP A 76 -4.74 -21.23 24.75
CA ASP A 76 -3.44 -20.69 25.19
C ASP A 76 -2.31 -21.21 24.30
N GLY A 77 -2.29 -22.51 24.03
CA GLY A 77 -1.22 -23.11 23.22
C GLY A 77 -1.18 -22.55 21.82
N HIS A 78 -2.33 -22.46 21.16
CA HIS A 78 -2.37 -21.96 19.79
C HIS A 78 -2.16 -20.46 19.71
N LEU A 79 -2.65 -19.67 20.69
CA LEU A 79 -2.35 -18.23 20.72
C LEU A 79 -0.86 -17.97 20.91
N THR A 80 -0.23 -18.70 21.84
CA THR A 80 1.20 -18.56 22.06
C THR A 80 1.99 -18.93 20.81
N PHE A 81 1.61 -20.05 20.18
CA PHE A 81 2.23 -20.46 18.90
C PHE A 81 2.10 -19.37 17.84
N ALA A 82 0.89 -18.81 17.73
CA ALA A 82 0.62 -17.80 16.70
C ALA A 82 1.51 -16.56 16.91
N LEU A 83 1.57 -16.05 18.13
CA LEU A 83 2.39 -14.87 18.42
C LEU A 83 3.87 -15.15 18.22
N LYS A 84 4.32 -16.31 18.54
CA LYS A 84 5.71 -16.71 18.42
C LYS A 84 6.13 -17.03 16.99
N UNK A 85 5.26 -17.75 16.42
CA UNK A 85 5.61 -18.35 15.23
C UNK A 85 5.07 -17.70 14.06
N GLU A 86 4.07 -16.95 14.14
CA GLU A 86 3.36 -16.39 12.98
C GLU A 86 3.21 -14.86 13.02
N GLY A 87 3.37 -14.25 14.16
CA GLY A 87 3.21 -12.80 14.29
C GLY A 87 1.77 -12.39 14.59
N LEU A 88 1.45 -11.11 14.30
CA LEU A 88 0.12 -10.59 14.63
C LEU A 88 -0.75 -10.49 13.38
N UNK A 89 -1.73 -11.01 13.39
CA UNK A 89 -2.71 -10.98 12.54
C UNK A 89 -3.84 -10.50 13.22
N LEU A 90 -4.12 -9.08 13.27
CA LEU A 90 -5.06 -8.39 14.15
C LEU A 90 -6.52 -8.65 13.79
N ALA A 91 -6.83 -8.78 12.51
CA ALA A 91 -8.21 -9.11 12.11
C ALA A 91 -8.64 -10.47 12.64
N VAL A 92 -7.75 -11.45 12.61
CA VAL A 92 -8.06 -12.78 13.15
C VAL A 92 -8.22 -12.69 14.66
N LEU A 93 -7.31 -11.99 15.33
CA LEU A 93 -7.39 -11.84 16.79
C LEU A 93 -8.65 -11.12 17.23
N ALA A 94 -9.09 -10.11 16.50
CA ALA A 94 -10.32 -9.40 16.84
C ALA A 94 -11.53 -10.33 16.78
N LYS A 95 -11.63 -11.12 15.73
CA LYS A 95 -12.73 -12.08 15.60
C LYS A 95 -12.62 -13.18 16.65
N LEU A 96 -11.41 -13.65 16.92
CA LEU A 96 -11.19 -14.68 17.94
C LEU A 96 -11.65 -14.20 19.32
N PHE A 97 -11.24 -12.99 19.69
CA PHE A 97 -11.59 -12.46 21.02
C PHE A 97 -13.09 -12.21 21.15
N ALA A 98 -13.76 -11.83 20.06
CA ALA A 98 -15.22 -11.75 20.07
C ALA A 98 -15.86 -13.13 20.29
N ALA A 99 -15.27 -14.17 19.73
CA ALA A 99 -15.79 -15.53 19.86
C ALA A 99 -15.49 -16.14 21.25
N THR A 100 -14.30 -15.91 21.79
CA THR A 100 -13.91 -16.48 23.08
C THR A 100 -14.54 -15.75 24.27
N GLY A 101 -14.75 -14.45 24.14
CA GLY A 101 -15.10 -13.63 25.28
C GLY A 101 -13.93 -13.48 26.25
N PRO A 102 -14.17 -12.86 27.40
CA PRO A 102 -13.07 -12.51 28.33
C PRO A 102 -12.56 -13.65 29.20
N ASP A 103 -13.41 -14.62 29.53
CA ASP A 103 -13.06 -15.58 30.60
C ASP A 103 -11.86 -16.44 30.25
N GLY A 104 -11.78 -16.91 29.00
CA GLY A 104 -10.64 -17.73 28.57
C GLY A 104 -9.33 -16.96 28.60
N ILE A 105 -9.38 -15.66 28.30
CA ILE A 105 -8.20 -14.82 28.30
C ILE A 105 -7.76 -14.54 29.73
N VAL A 106 -8.71 -14.28 30.65
CA VAL A 106 -8.40 -14.11 32.06
C VAL A 106 -7.66 -15.35 32.59
N ASP A 107 -8.14 -16.55 32.23
CA ASP A 107 -7.50 -17.79 32.66
C ASP A 107 -6.06 -17.89 32.16
N ILE A 108 -5.81 -17.52 30.92
CA ILE A 108 -4.45 -17.52 30.35
C ILE A 108 -3.52 -16.63 31.18
N VAL A 109 -3.97 -15.42 31.50
CA VAL A 109 -3.15 -14.47 32.24
C VAL A 109 -2.94 -14.94 33.68
N ARG A 110 -3.98 -15.46 34.32
CA ARG A 110 -3.85 -15.93 35.72
C ARG A 110 -2.87 -17.08 35.84
N LYS A 111 -2.81 -17.98 34.84
CA LYS A 111 -1.88 -19.10 34.89
C LYS A 111 -0.43 -18.68 34.78
N LYS A 112 -0.14 -17.64 33.98
CA LYS A 112 1.23 -17.15 33.78
C LYS A 112 1.26 -15.62 33.76
N PRO A 113 1.01 -14.99 34.93
CA PRO A 113 0.84 -13.52 34.92
C PRO A 113 2.09 -12.73 34.53
N THR A 114 3.27 -13.35 34.66
CA THR A 114 4.52 -12.69 34.26
C THR A 114 5.02 -13.16 32.89
N GLY A 115 4.33 -14.10 32.27
CA GLY A 115 4.74 -14.63 30.97
C GLY A 115 4.61 -13.58 29.87
N SER A 116 5.60 -13.49 28.99
CA SER A 116 5.60 -12.47 27.96
C SER A 116 4.41 -12.62 27.00
N TYR A 117 4.09 -13.84 26.62
CA TYR A 117 2.96 -14.07 25.71
C TYR A 117 1.62 -13.80 26.40
N ALA A 118 1.47 -14.19 27.67
CA ALA A 118 0.24 -13.92 28.40
C ALA A 118 -0.02 -12.41 28.49
N ARG A 119 1.02 -11.61 28.77
CA ARG A 119 0.87 -10.16 28.88
C ARG A 119 0.53 -9.53 27.51
N ARG A 120 1.15 -10.02 26.43
CA ARG A 120 0.83 -9.55 25.09
C ARG A 120 -0.61 -9.89 24.70
N ILE A 121 -1.06 -11.11 25.01
CA ILE A 121 -2.45 -11.53 24.76
C ILE A 121 -3.42 -10.64 25.54
N TRP A 122 -3.13 -10.37 26.80
CA TRP A 122 -3.94 -9.48 27.64
C TRP A 122 -4.07 -8.10 27.01
N PHE A 123 -2.93 -7.48 26.64
CA PHE A 123 -2.94 -6.17 26.01
C PHE A 123 -3.77 -6.21 24.72
N LEU A 124 -3.54 -7.19 23.85
CA LEU A 124 -4.22 -7.27 22.57
C LEU A 124 -5.73 -7.45 22.76
N PHE A 125 -6.14 -8.23 23.75
CA PHE A 125 -7.57 -8.38 24.02
C PHE A 125 -8.22 -7.05 24.35
N GLU A 126 -7.64 -6.31 25.30
CA GLU A 126 -8.23 -5.03 25.71
C GLU A 126 -8.16 -3.99 24.58
N TRP A 127 -7.04 -3.98 23.85
CA TRP A 127 -6.85 -3.03 22.74
C TRP A 127 -7.85 -3.30 21.61
N LEU A 128 -8.07 -4.57 21.27
CA LEU A 128 -8.96 -4.92 20.15
C LEU A 128 -10.43 -4.85 20.54
N THR A 129 -10.78 -5.26 21.75
CA THR A 129 -12.20 -5.31 22.15
C THR A 129 -12.69 -4.04 22.81
N GLY A 130 -11.79 -3.22 23.34
CA GLY A 130 -12.16 -2.07 24.14
C GLY A 130 -12.68 -2.42 25.52
N SER A 131 -12.64 -3.70 25.92
CA SER A 131 -13.18 -4.18 27.18
C SER A 131 -12.03 -4.45 28.17
N ARG A 132 -12.16 -3.97 29.41
CA ARG A 132 -11.17 -4.18 30.45
C ARG A 132 -11.43 -5.51 31.11
N LEU A 133 -10.38 -6.29 31.29
CA LEU A 133 -10.49 -7.58 31.99
C LEU A 133 -10.35 -7.37 33.50
N UNK A 134 -10.82 -8.07 34.09
CA UNK A 134 -10.79 -8.13 35.41
C UNK A 134 -9.56 -8.70 35.97
N LEU A 135 -8.65 -8.08 35.84
CA LEU A 135 -7.31 -8.46 36.28
C LEU A 135 -6.67 -7.24 36.92
N PRO A 136 -5.91 -7.42 38.01
CA PRO A 136 -5.13 -6.30 38.54
C PRO A 136 -3.95 -5.99 37.61
N ASP A 137 -3.52 -4.73 37.69
CA ASP A 137 -2.36 -4.32 36.90
C ASP A 137 -1.08 -5.05 37.35
N UNK A 138 -0.26 -5.29 36.42
CA UNK A 138 0.88 -5.93 36.63
C UNK A 138 1.70 -5.10 37.45
N GLU A 139 2.38 -5.59 38.41
CA GLU A 139 3.11 -4.77 39.39
C GLU A 139 4.58 -4.63 39.03
N GLY A 140 5.13 -5.51 38.25
CA GLY A 140 6.55 -5.46 37.92
C GLY A 140 6.89 -6.28 36.71
N GLY A 141 8.16 -6.28 36.34
CA GLY A 141 8.67 -7.01 35.22
C GLY A 141 9.13 -6.11 34.08
N ARG A 142 9.94 -6.64 33.20
CA ARG A 142 10.39 -5.92 32.02
C ARG A 142 9.23 -5.68 31.06
N TYR A 143 9.26 -4.55 30.38
CA TYR A 143 8.30 -4.28 29.32
C TYR A 143 8.63 -5.12 28.09
N VAL A 144 7.63 -5.85 27.57
CA VAL A 144 7.83 -6.64 26.37
C VAL A 144 7.08 -5.99 25.20
N PRO A 145 7.65 -5.99 24.00
CA PRO A 145 6.94 -5.37 22.87
C PRO A 145 5.74 -6.19 22.45
N VAL A 146 4.66 -5.51 22.07
CA VAL A 146 3.46 -6.16 21.54
C VAL A 146 3.77 -6.79 20.19
N VAL A 147 4.42 -6.04 19.29
CA VAL A 147 4.88 -6.53 18.00
C VAL A 147 6.33 -6.96 18.15
N ASP A 148 6.66 -8.18 17.73
CA ASP A 148 8.05 -8.59 17.65
C ASP A 148 8.70 -7.85 16.47
N PRO A 149 9.62 -6.90 16.74
CA PRO A 149 10.17 -6.08 15.64
C PRO A 149 11.04 -6.87 14.66
N ASP A 150 11.44 -8.08 15.02
CA ASP A 150 12.15 -8.95 14.08
C ASP A 150 11.21 -9.63 13.11
N GLN A 151 9.92 -9.75 13.46
CA GLN A 151 8.92 -10.37 12.59
C GLN A 151 8.17 -9.36 11.73
N GLN A 152 7.80 -8.22 12.31
CA GLN A 152 6.96 -7.23 11.66
C GLN A 152 7.46 -5.83 11.96
N PHE A 153 7.21 -4.91 11.04
CA PHE A 153 7.58 -3.52 11.24
C PHE A 153 6.78 -2.93 12.40
N ALA A 154 7.47 -2.24 13.28
CA ALA A 154 6.91 -1.67 14.49
C ALA A 154 7.49 -0.28 14.70
N THR A 155 7.00 0.42 15.71
CA THR A 155 7.50 1.73 16.09
C THR A 155 8.34 1.61 17.36
N GLU A 156 8.86 2.74 17.85
CA GLU A 156 9.56 2.74 19.15
C GLU A 156 8.62 2.33 20.28
N GLY A 157 7.40 2.83 20.21
CA GLY A 157 6.36 2.44 21.14
C GLY A 157 6.33 3.25 22.41
N GLU A 158 5.26 3.03 23.16
CA GLU A 158 5.02 3.64 24.47
C GLU A 158 4.72 2.56 25.48
N ASN A 159 5.21 2.74 26.71
CA ASN A 159 4.95 1.78 27.77
C ASN A 159 3.48 1.79 28.17
N ALA A 160 2.94 0.58 28.33
CA ALA A 160 1.59 0.37 28.86
C ALA A 160 1.75 -0.37 30.20
N PRO A 161 1.80 0.37 31.32
CA PRO A 161 2.16 -0.23 32.62
C PRO A 161 1.22 -1.30 33.10
N ARG A 162 -0.07 -1.20 32.78
CA ARG A 162 -1.05 -2.17 33.25
C ARG A 162 -0.64 -3.61 32.91
N TYR A 163 -0.07 -3.80 31.71
CA TYR A 163 0.31 -5.12 31.18
C TYR A 163 1.82 -5.34 31.23
N ARG A 164 2.58 -4.32 31.56
CA ARG A 164 4.04 -4.32 31.38
C ARG A 164 4.41 -4.71 29.96
N VAL A 165 3.76 -4.07 28.97
CA VAL A 165 4.09 -4.22 27.57
C VAL A 165 4.41 -2.86 26.97
N LYS A 166 5.16 -2.88 25.88
CA LYS A 166 5.42 -1.69 25.09
C LYS A 166 4.50 -1.75 23.88
N ASN A 167 3.62 -0.77 23.75
CA ASN A 167 2.73 -0.70 22.58
C ASN A 167 3.50 -0.07 21.44
N ASN A 168 4.08 -0.92 20.61
CA ASN A 168 4.85 -0.50 19.43
C ASN A 168 4.09 -0.73 18.13
N LEU A 169 2.77 -0.84 18.22
CA LEU A 169 1.93 -0.91 17.02
C LEU A 169 2.03 0.41 16.26
N PRO A 170 2.04 0.35 14.92
CA PRO A 170 2.19 1.59 14.13
C PRO A 170 0.94 2.45 14.06
N GLY A 171 -0.22 1.90 14.39
CA GLY A 171 -1.48 2.63 14.30
C GLY A 171 -2.33 2.47 15.56
N THR A 172 -3.58 2.92 15.45
CA THR A 172 -4.56 2.79 16.52
C THR A 172 -5.54 1.67 16.22
N ARG A 173 -6.46 1.42 17.15
CA ARG A 173 -7.53 0.42 16.95
C ARG A 173 -8.35 0.70 15.70
N ASP A 174 -8.45 1.95 15.30
CA ASP A 174 -9.26 2.33 14.13
C ASP A 174 -8.56 2.04 12.81
N PHE A 175 -7.21 1.94 12.78
CA PHE A 175 -6.49 1.65 11.56
C PHE A 175 -5.06 1.23 11.89
N CYS A 176 -4.73 -0.04 11.67
CA CYS A 176 -3.40 -0.56 11.98
C CYS A 176 -3.03 -1.77 11.13
N PRO A 177 -2.94 -1.60 9.81
CA PRO A 177 -2.38 -2.68 8.98
C PRO A 177 -0.91 -2.90 9.32
N LEU A 178 -0.44 -4.13 9.19
CA LEU A 178 0.93 -4.49 9.55
C LEU A 178 1.67 -5.03 8.32
N VAL A 179 3.00 -5.02 8.40
CA VAL A 179 3.88 -5.50 7.33
C VAL A 179 4.92 -6.42 7.96
N PHE A 180 5.06 -7.62 7.40
CA PHE A 180 6.08 -8.56 7.84
C PHE A 180 7.46 -8.17 7.31
N ARG A 181 8.50 -8.48 8.09
CA ARG A 181 9.88 -8.27 7.68
C ARG A 181 10.31 -9.45 6.81
N THR A 182 10.01 -9.36 5.52
CA THR A 182 10.42 -10.39 4.57
C THR A 182 11.86 -10.16 4.15
N GLN A 183 12.48 -11.19 3.60
CA GLN A 183 13.82 -11.07 3.04
C GLN A 183 13.83 -10.02 1.93
N LYS A 184 12.81 -9.98 1.10
CA LYS A 184 12.70 -9.00 0.02
C LYS A 184 12.72 -7.57 0.56
N LEU A 185 11.98 -7.29 1.59
CA LEU A 185 11.99 -5.96 2.23
C LEU A 185 13.32 -5.64 2.92
N UNK A 186 13.74 -6.46 3.40
CA UNK A 186 15.01 -6.34 4.01
C UNK A 186 16.07 -5.97 3.06
N GLU A 187 16.03 -6.62 1.87
CA GLU A 187 16.97 -6.30 0.80
C GLU A 187 16.73 -4.90 0.26
N PHE A 188 15.49 -4.52 0.07
CA PHE A 188 15.17 -3.15 -0.37
C PHE A 188 15.71 -2.11 0.61
N ILE A 189 15.51 -2.32 1.89
CA ILE A 189 15.95 -1.36 2.91
C ILE A 189 17.47 -1.20 2.88
N ALA A 190 18.20 -2.31 2.68
CA ALA A 190 19.65 -2.29 2.61
C ALA A 190 20.18 -1.46 1.44
N MET A 191 19.38 -1.26 0.41
CA MET A 191 19.77 -0.43 -0.73
C MET A 191 19.92 1.05 -0.39
N ASP A 192 19.28 1.52 0.67
CA ASP A 192 19.28 2.93 1.07
C ASP A 192 18.91 3.82 -0.11
N LEU A 193 17.66 3.63 -0.59
CA LEU A 193 17.20 4.30 -1.81
C LEU A 193 17.20 5.82 -1.68
N ALA A 194 16.93 6.37 -0.48
CA ALA A 194 16.97 7.81 -0.29
C ALA A 194 18.35 8.38 -0.58
N SER A 195 19.41 7.70 -0.12
CA SER A 195 20.79 8.13 -0.41
C SER A 195 21.11 8.01 -1.89
N ARG A 196 20.63 6.96 -2.55
CA ARG A 196 20.83 6.80 -4.00
C ARG A 196 20.16 7.93 -4.77
N ALA A 197 18.97 8.34 -4.36
CA ALA A 197 18.26 9.44 -5.02
C ALA A 197 19.05 10.75 -4.87
N ARG A 198 19.54 11.02 -3.67
CA ARG A 198 20.35 12.22 -3.43
C ARG A 198 21.63 12.21 -4.26
N ALA A 199 22.27 11.05 -4.41
CA ALA A 199 23.47 10.91 -5.21
C ALA A 199 23.23 11.21 -6.69
N VAL A 200 22.10 10.75 -7.22
CA VAL A 200 21.78 11.00 -8.64
C VAL A 200 21.67 12.49 -8.94
N ILE A 201 21.11 13.29 -8.03
CA ILE A 201 20.87 14.72 -8.27
C ILE A 201 21.97 15.60 -7.73
N ALA A 202 22.97 15.08 -7.02
CA ALA A 202 23.98 15.88 -6.33
C ALA A 202 24.73 16.80 -7.27
N ASP A 203 25.05 16.35 -8.47
CA ASP A 203 25.82 17.12 -9.47
C ASP A 203 24.97 17.84 -10.50
N UNK A 204 23.73 17.87 -10.49
CA UNK A 204 22.91 18.39 -11.36
C UNK A 204 22.80 19.78 -11.09
N PRO A 205 23.13 20.60 -12.13
CA PRO A 205 22.91 22.04 -11.98
C PRO A 205 21.45 22.34 -11.63
N ARG A 206 21.31 23.42 -10.89
CA ARG A 206 19.95 23.77 -10.40
C ARG A 206 18.91 23.95 -11.51
N UNK A 207 19.26 24.38 -12.41
CA UNK A 207 18.41 24.63 -13.52
C UNK A 207 17.91 23.42 -14.16
N LEU A 208 18.83 22.64 -14.33
CA LEU A 208 18.45 21.34 -14.89
C LEU A 208 17.60 20.55 -13.92
N LEU A 209 17.96 20.56 -12.67
CA LEU A 209 17.21 19.85 -11.64
C LEU A 209 15.76 20.35 -11.55
N ALA A 210 15.57 21.67 -11.58
CA ALA A 210 14.21 22.24 -11.52
C ALA A 210 13.37 21.80 -12.73
N ARG A 211 13.96 21.77 -13.91
CA ARG A 211 13.25 21.32 -15.11
C ARG A 211 12.93 19.82 -15.06
N THR A 212 13.88 19.02 -14.60
CA THR A 212 13.66 17.58 -14.41
C THR A 212 12.51 17.37 -13.42
N ALA A 213 12.53 18.07 -12.30
CA ALA A 213 11.48 17.94 -11.29
C ALA A 213 10.11 18.31 -11.85
N ALA A 214 10.04 19.41 -12.62
CA ALA A 214 8.77 19.81 -13.22
C ALA A 214 8.25 18.75 -14.21
N PHE A 215 9.14 18.19 -15.01
CA PHE A 215 8.78 17.15 -15.96
C PHE A 215 8.28 15.90 -15.25
N LEU A 216 8.99 15.44 -14.22
CA LEU A 216 8.60 14.24 -13.48
C LEU A 216 7.25 14.42 -12.78
N LEU A 217 7.00 15.64 -12.28
CA LEU A 217 5.75 15.97 -11.63
C LEU A 217 4.57 15.83 -12.59
N LEU A 218 4.70 16.38 -13.80
CA LEU A 218 3.64 16.26 -14.81
C LEU A 218 3.49 14.84 -15.29
N LYS A 219 4.60 14.11 -15.41
CA LYS A 219 4.56 12.69 -15.77
C LYS A 219 3.78 11.89 -14.75
N ASP A 220 4.00 12.15 -13.45
CA ASP A 220 3.27 11.45 -12.40
C ASP A 220 1.78 11.79 -12.46
N SER A 221 1.44 13.06 -12.61
CA SER A 221 0.05 13.50 -12.68
C SER A 221 -0.67 12.84 -13.85
N ARG A 222 -0.08 12.91 -15.03
CA ARG A 222 -0.67 12.32 -16.24
C ARG A 222 -0.86 10.80 -16.07
N SER A 223 0.16 10.13 -15.52
CA SER A 223 0.10 8.69 -15.31
C SER A 223 -1.00 8.30 -14.32
N SER A 224 -1.19 9.09 -13.26
CA SER A 224 -2.22 8.79 -12.27
C SER A 224 -3.62 8.86 -12.89
N TYR A 225 -3.87 9.84 -13.76
CA TYR A 225 -5.13 9.87 -14.49
C TYR A 225 -5.25 8.68 -15.46
N ALA A 226 -4.16 8.33 -16.14
CA ALA A 226 -4.16 7.22 -17.11
C ALA A 226 -4.48 5.88 -16.45
N ILE A 227 -4.02 5.67 -15.21
CA ILE A 227 -4.35 4.45 -14.47
C ILE A 227 -5.87 4.32 -14.32
N GLU A 228 -6.57 5.45 -14.16
CA GLU A 228 -8.03 5.47 -14.04
C GLU A 228 -8.74 5.49 -15.39
N GLY A 229 -7.99 5.37 -16.50
CA GLY A 229 -8.57 5.40 -17.83
C GLY A 229 -8.95 6.78 -18.32
N GLU A 230 -8.38 7.83 -17.72
CA GLU A 230 -8.73 9.21 -18.03
C GLU A 230 -7.60 9.92 -18.77
N ARG A 231 -7.99 10.82 -19.69
CA ARG A 231 -7.06 11.73 -20.38
C ARG A 231 -7.62 13.14 -20.26
N PRO A 232 -7.49 13.76 -19.09
CA PRO A 232 -8.09 15.08 -18.89
C PRO A 232 -7.33 16.16 -19.65
N PRO A 233 -7.93 17.36 -19.78
CA PRO A 233 -7.24 18.49 -20.38
C PRO A 233 -5.96 18.82 -19.63
N GLN A 234 -5.03 19.46 -20.34
CA GLN A 234 -3.71 19.77 -19.80
C GLN A 234 -3.77 20.61 -18.50
N ASP A 235 -4.74 21.51 -18.39
CA ASP A 235 -4.85 22.33 -17.19
C ASP A 235 -5.22 21.51 -15.95
N ARG A 236 -6.01 20.45 -16.10
CA ARG A 236 -6.30 19.56 -14.98
C ARG A 236 -5.06 18.77 -14.57
N ILE A 237 -4.30 18.30 -15.57
CA ILE A 237 -3.05 17.59 -15.30
C ILE A 237 -2.09 18.50 -14.54
N GLN A 238 -1.98 19.76 -14.96
CA GLN A 238 -1.10 20.72 -14.30
C GLN A 238 -1.55 21.05 -12.88
N ARG A 239 -2.85 21.23 -12.67
CA ARG A 239 -3.39 21.51 -11.33
C ARG A 239 -3.12 20.35 -10.37
N TRP A 240 -3.35 19.12 -10.84
CA TRP A 240 -3.08 17.95 -10.01
C TRP A 240 -1.57 17.81 -9.77
N GLY A 241 -0.76 18.10 -10.78
CA GLY A 241 0.70 18.12 -10.62
C GLY A 241 1.15 19.10 -9.55
N ARG A 242 0.57 20.31 -9.54
CA ARG A 242 0.92 21.28 -8.49
C ARG A 242 0.55 20.76 -7.10
N ALA A 243 -0.60 20.11 -6.98
CA ALA A 243 -1.02 19.51 -5.70
C ALA A 243 -0.01 18.44 -5.26
N ILE A 244 0.41 17.58 -6.19
CA ILE A 244 1.41 16.55 -5.90
C ILE A 244 2.73 17.19 -5.46
N GLY A 245 3.13 18.27 -6.12
CA GLY A 245 4.37 18.98 -5.79
C GLY A 245 4.36 19.60 -4.40
N GLU A 246 3.18 19.84 -3.85
CA GLU A 246 3.03 20.39 -2.51
C GLU A 246 2.74 19.32 -1.47
N ALA A 247 2.76 18.05 -1.86
CA ALA A 247 2.48 16.95 -0.95
C ALA A 247 3.42 17.00 0.26
N GLY A 248 2.86 16.74 1.43
CA GLY A 248 3.61 16.73 2.68
C GLY A 248 3.74 18.09 3.36
N ARG A 249 3.33 19.17 2.69
CA ARG A 249 3.41 20.51 3.29
C ARG A 249 2.28 20.81 4.26
N GLN A 250 1.11 20.21 4.03
CA GLN A 250 -0.05 20.36 4.90
C GLN A 250 -0.30 19.08 5.67
N PRO A 251 -0.72 19.16 6.93
CA PRO A 251 -1.07 17.94 7.66
C PRO A 251 -2.26 17.25 6.98
N LEU A 252 -2.26 15.93 7.03
CA LEU A 252 -3.39 15.16 6.53
C LEU A 252 -4.53 15.26 7.54
N ASP A 253 -5.70 15.73 7.10
CA ASP A 253 -6.92 15.72 7.89
C ASP A 253 -8.11 15.62 6.92
N ARG A 254 -9.32 15.60 7.48
CA ARG A 254 -10.51 15.46 6.63
C ARG A 254 -10.67 16.62 5.64
N ASP A 255 -10.39 17.85 6.10
CA ASP A 255 -10.49 19.03 5.22
C ASP A 255 -9.48 18.96 4.08
N GLU A 256 -8.26 18.48 4.37
CA GLU A 256 -7.24 18.33 3.32
C GLU A 256 -7.65 17.28 2.30
N LEU A 257 -8.21 16.15 2.76
CA LEU A 257 -8.69 15.12 1.84
C LEU A 257 -9.79 15.66 0.94
N LEU A 258 -10.70 16.46 1.48
CA LEU A 258 -11.76 17.06 0.69
C LEU A 258 -11.21 18.08 -0.29
N ARG A 259 -10.25 18.89 0.12
CA ARG A 259 -9.60 19.85 -0.77
C ARG A 259 -8.94 19.14 -1.97
N LEU A 260 -8.25 18.04 -1.69
CA LEU A 260 -7.62 17.25 -2.74
C LEU A 260 -8.65 16.64 -3.68
N GLN A 261 -9.76 16.14 -3.14
CA GLN A 261 -10.82 15.59 -3.98
C GLN A 261 -11.35 16.66 -4.95
N ARG A 262 -11.57 17.87 -4.46
CA ARG A 262 -12.06 18.97 -5.32
C ARG A 262 -11.10 19.23 -6.47
N ILE A 263 -9.79 19.22 -6.19
CA ILE A 263 -8.79 19.48 -7.22
C ILE A 263 -8.81 18.39 -8.29
N VAL A 264 -8.86 17.13 -7.88
CA VAL A 264 -8.75 16.02 -8.82
C VAL A 264 -10.01 15.86 -9.66
N ILE A 265 -11.18 16.12 -9.06
CA ILE A 265 -12.46 15.97 -9.78
C ILE A 265 -12.67 17.11 -10.79
N GLY A 266 -12.40 18.34 -10.38
CA GLY A 266 -12.63 19.50 -11.23
C GLY A 266 -14.09 19.90 -11.29
N ASP A 267 -14.89 19.21 -12.11
CA ASP A 267 -16.30 19.52 -12.28
C ASP A 267 -17.14 18.58 -11.40
N ALA A 268 -17.74 19.11 -10.36
CA ALA A 268 -18.44 18.33 -9.35
C ALA A 268 -19.96 18.31 -9.55
N ARG A 269 -20.46 18.68 -10.74
CA ARG A 269 -21.92 18.72 -10.97
C ARG A 269 -22.58 17.36 -10.81
N PHE A 270 -21.84 16.27 -11.14
CA PHE A 270 -22.40 14.91 -11.12
C PHE A 270 -21.73 14.00 -10.10
N VAL A 271 -20.89 14.55 -9.22
CA VAL A 271 -20.15 13.78 -8.23
C VAL A 271 -20.35 14.41 -6.86
N LYS A 272 -20.74 13.60 -5.88
CA LYS A 272 -20.80 14.06 -4.51
C LYS A 272 -19.39 14.29 -3.99
N LEU A 273 -19.13 15.47 -3.45
CA LEU A 273 -17.87 15.76 -2.77
C LEU A 273 -18.00 15.37 -1.29
N GLY A 274 -16.90 14.89 -0.72
CA GLY A 274 -16.90 14.44 0.66
C GLY A 274 -17.21 12.96 0.76
N PHE A 275 -17.30 12.46 1.98
CA PHE A 275 -17.55 11.04 2.22
C PHE A 275 -18.88 10.62 1.61
N ARG A 276 -18.87 9.46 0.94
CA ARG A 276 -20.11 8.86 0.45
C ARG A 276 -21.02 8.51 1.62
N ASP A 277 -22.31 8.55 1.37
CA ASP A 277 -23.33 8.24 2.36
C ASP A 277 -24.10 6.96 2.01
N GLU A 278 -23.52 6.16 1.14
CA GLU A 278 -24.06 4.84 0.77
C GLU A 278 -22.88 3.93 0.45
N GLY A 279 -23.16 2.68 0.11
CA GLY A 279 -22.13 1.73 -0.20
C GLY A 279 -21.37 2.11 -1.46
N GLY A 280 -20.39 1.31 -1.79
CA GLY A 280 -19.60 1.49 -2.99
C GLY A 280 -18.90 0.19 -3.37
N PHE A 281 -18.56 0.09 -4.64
CA PHE A 281 -17.82 -1.07 -5.14
C PHE A 281 -17.04 -0.67 -6.38
N VAL A 282 -16.04 -1.48 -6.68
CA VAL A 282 -15.29 -1.39 -7.93
C VAL A 282 -15.62 -2.63 -8.74
N GLY A 283 -15.99 -2.44 -10.00
CA GLY A 283 -16.38 -3.54 -10.87
C GLY A 283 -17.35 -3.07 -11.92
N GLU A 284 -17.97 -4.02 -12.58
CA GLU A 284 -18.92 -3.75 -13.66
C GLU A 284 -20.35 -4.04 -13.21
N HIS A 285 -21.29 -3.77 -14.09
CA HIS A 285 -22.68 -4.15 -13.93
C HIS A 285 -23.02 -5.21 -14.98
N ASP A 286 -23.89 -6.15 -14.62
CA ASP A 286 -24.41 -7.12 -15.56
C ASP A 286 -25.16 -6.37 -16.68
N ARG A 287 -24.89 -6.73 -17.92
CA ARG A 287 -25.44 -6.01 -19.08
C ARG A 287 -26.95 -6.12 -19.19
N GLU A 288 -27.53 -7.21 -18.73
CA GLU A 288 -28.97 -7.45 -18.84
C GLU A 288 -29.71 -7.00 -17.59
N THR A 289 -29.24 -7.45 -16.41
CA THR A 289 -29.93 -7.18 -15.15
C THR A 289 -29.50 -5.88 -14.50
N ARG A 290 -28.33 -5.35 -14.89
CA ARG A 290 -27.71 -4.16 -14.32
C ARG A 290 -27.24 -4.34 -12.88
N MET A 291 -27.29 -5.57 -12.37
CA MET A 291 -26.83 -5.87 -11.01
C MET A 291 -25.32 -5.71 -10.89
N PRO A 292 -24.82 -5.27 -9.72
CA PRO A 292 -23.38 -5.12 -9.53
C PRO A 292 -22.64 -6.43 -9.64
N LEU A 293 -21.44 -6.37 -10.26
CA LEU A 293 -20.50 -7.49 -10.35
C LEU A 293 -19.18 -7.01 -9.71
N PRO A 294 -19.11 -7.00 -8.37
CA PRO A 294 -17.97 -6.37 -7.70
C PRO A 294 -16.69 -7.18 -7.81
N ASP A 295 -15.60 -6.48 -8.10
CA ASP A 295 -14.23 -6.97 -7.90
C ASP A 295 -13.73 -6.58 -6.50
N HIS A 296 -14.24 -5.46 -5.98
CA HIS A 296 -13.91 -4.97 -4.65
C HIS A 296 -15.15 -4.28 -4.07
N ILE A 297 -15.48 -4.60 -2.82
CA ILE A 297 -16.54 -3.91 -2.10
C ILE A 297 -15.89 -3.00 -1.07
N SER A 298 -16.26 -1.72 -1.13
CA SER A 298 -15.70 -0.69 -0.27
C SER A 298 -16.22 -0.80 1.16
N ALA A 299 -15.54 -0.14 2.09
CA ALA A 299 -15.97 -0.11 3.49
C ALA A 299 -17.39 0.45 3.59
N ARG A 300 -18.16 -0.02 4.57
CA ARG A 300 -19.49 0.53 4.83
C ARG A 300 -19.38 2.02 5.13
N HIS A 301 -20.35 2.81 4.62
CA HIS A 301 -20.28 4.25 4.85
C HIS A 301 -20.36 4.60 6.33
N GLU A 302 -21.04 3.78 7.15
CA GLU A 302 -21.10 4.00 8.61
C GLU A 302 -19.71 3.93 9.26
N ASP A 303 -18.79 3.20 8.67
CA ASP A 303 -17.45 3.03 9.23
C ASP A 303 -16.47 4.12 8.75
N LEU A 304 -16.84 4.92 7.76
CA LEU A 304 -15.90 5.87 7.18
C LEU A 304 -15.34 6.88 8.17
N PRO A 305 -16.14 7.46 9.09
CA PRO A 305 -15.54 8.40 10.04
C PRO A 305 -14.44 7.77 10.88
N SER A 306 -14.67 6.60 11.46
CA SER A 306 -13.64 5.97 12.31
C SER A 306 -12.44 5.51 11.50
N LEU A 307 -12.68 4.97 10.30
CA LEU A 307 -11.57 4.53 9.44
C LEU A 307 -10.71 5.70 8.99
N THR A 308 -11.33 6.80 8.61
CA THR A 308 -10.59 7.99 8.17
C THR A 308 -9.82 8.61 9.33
N ASP A 309 -10.46 8.71 10.50
CA ASP A 309 -9.76 9.20 11.69
C ASP A 309 -8.59 8.30 12.05
N GLY A 310 -8.75 6.99 11.87
CA GLY A 310 -7.67 6.04 12.09
C GLY A 310 -6.50 6.24 11.14
N MET A 311 -6.80 6.46 9.85
CA MET A 311 -5.75 6.76 8.86
C MET A 311 -5.00 8.04 9.22
N ILE A 312 -5.73 9.06 9.63
CA ILE A 312 -5.13 10.35 10.01
C ILE A 312 -4.25 10.16 11.24
N ALA A 313 -4.73 9.41 12.24
CA ALA A 313 -3.95 9.12 13.44
C ALA A 313 -2.69 8.32 13.11
N PHE A 314 -2.79 7.36 12.17
CA PHE A 314 -1.63 6.60 11.69
C PHE A 314 -0.58 7.55 11.11
N ASP A 315 -1.02 8.47 10.26
CA ASP A 315 -0.10 9.41 9.61
C ASP A 315 0.57 10.35 10.61
N HIS A 316 -0.18 10.83 11.62
CA HIS A 316 0.34 11.80 12.60
C HIS A 316 1.10 11.15 13.74
N GLY A 317 0.96 9.84 13.94
CA GLY A 317 1.42 9.17 15.13
C GLY A 317 2.82 8.58 15.04
N ALA A 318 3.01 7.47 15.70
CA ALA A 318 4.31 6.83 15.85
C ALA A 318 4.89 6.34 14.52
N SER A 319 4.03 6.08 13.52
CA SER A 319 4.50 5.65 12.20
C SER A 319 5.41 6.68 11.52
N ARG A 320 5.37 7.95 11.97
CA ARG A 320 6.22 9.01 11.41
C ARG A 320 7.70 8.70 11.52
N HIS A 321 8.08 7.86 12.48
CA HIS A 321 9.48 7.50 12.73
C HIS A 321 9.83 6.12 12.20
N SER A 322 8.93 5.50 11.43
CA SER A 322 9.13 4.20 10.81
C SER A 322 9.62 4.35 9.38
N ASP A 323 9.87 3.23 8.72
CA ASP A 323 10.28 3.23 7.31
C ASP A 323 9.25 3.98 6.45
N PRO A 324 9.67 5.04 5.72
CA PRO A 324 8.71 5.86 4.97
C PRO A 324 7.96 5.10 3.88
N ILE A 325 8.62 4.18 3.18
CA ILE A 325 7.97 3.47 2.08
C ILE A 325 6.96 2.45 2.63
N VAL A 326 7.31 1.76 3.71
CA VAL A 326 6.38 0.85 4.38
C VAL A 326 5.17 1.63 4.88
N SER A 327 5.39 2.78 5.53
CA SER A 327 4.29 3.61 6.02
C SER A 327 3.42 4.14 4.88
N ALA A 328 4.05 4.54 3.76
CA ALA A 328 3.32 5.00 2.59
C ALA A 328 2.42 3.89 2.02
N ALA A 329 2.95 2.67 1.96
CA ALA A 329 2.16 1.54 1.47
C ALA A 329 0.95 1.27 2.36
N ILE A 330 1.15 1.27 3.67
CA ILE A 330 0.04 1.03 4.61
C ILE A 330 -1.05 2.08 4.43
N LEU A 331 -0.67 3.35 4.45
CA LEU A 331 -1.64 4.44 4.37
C LEU A 331 -2.36 4.46 3.01
N ALA A 332 -1.58 4.39 1.93
CA ALA A 332 -2.15 4.54 0.59
C ALA A 332 -3.03 3.36 0.22
N PHE A 333 -2.59 2.13 0.51
CA PHE A 333 -3.42 0.98 0.16
C PHE A 333 -4.60 0.82 1.10
N GLY A 334 -4.46 1.21 2.35
CA GLY A 334 -5.62 1.30 3.23
C GLY A 334 -6.68 2.24 2.67
N PHE A 335 -6.25 3.40 2.19
CA PHE A 335 -7.17 4.37 1.61
C PHE A 335 -7.92 3.80 0.41
N VAL A 336 -7.22 3.12 -0.50
CA VAL A 336 -7.90 2.62 -1.70
C VAL A 336 -8.86 1.49 -1.39
N TYR A 337 -8.58 0.66 -0.37
CA TYR A 337 -9.52 -0.38 0.04
C TYR A 337 -10.75 0.22 0.74
N ILE A 338 -10.55 1.22 1.58
CA ILE A 338 -11.64 1.91 2.27
C ILE A 338 -12.52 2.64 1.28
N HIS A 339 -11.90 3.34 0.31
CA HIS A 339 -12.61 3.97 -0.81
C HIS A 339 -13.64 4.97 -0.29
N PRO A 340 -13.22 6.03 0.42
CA PRO A 340 -14.20 6.84 1.18
C PRO A 340 -15.03 7.80 0.35
N PHE A 341 -14.62 8.10 -0.88
CA PHE A 341 -15.32 9.08 -1.72
C PHE A 341 -16.10 8.39 -2.83
N GLU A 342 -17.02 9.15 -3.46
CA GLU A 342 -17.72 8.65 -4.62
C GLU A 342 -16.80 8.54 -5.82
N ASP A 343 -15.87 9.47 -5.97
CA ASP A 343 -14.90 9.47 -7.07
C ASP A 343 -13.60 10.15 -6.59
N GLY A 344 -12.51 9.84 -7.24
CA GLY A 344 -11.20 10.40 -6.93
C GLY A 344 -10.33 9.54 -6.05
N ASN A 345 -10.83 8.39 -5.60
CA ASN A 345 -10.11 7.56 -4.63
C ASN A 345 -8.76 7.06 -5.16
N GLY A 346 -8.70 6.62 -6.40
CA GLY A 346 -7.46 6.09 -6.94
C GLY A 346 -6.37 7.14 -7.02
N ARG A 347 -6.72 8.34 -7.48
CA ARG A 347 -5.75 9.42 -7.59
C ARG A 347 -5.29 9.90 -6.21
N LEU A 348 -6.22 9.98 -5.25
CA LEU A 348 -5.84 10.32 -3.88
C LEU A 348 -5.00 9.22 -3.23
N HIS A 349 -5.33 7.97 -3.49
CA HIS A 349 -4.53 6.84 -3.03
C HIS A 349 -3.07 7.01 -3.43
N ARG A 350 -2.81 7.32 -4.70
CA ARG A 350 -1.43 7.51 -5.17
C ARG A 350 -0.83 8.82 -4.67
N TYR A 351 -1.65 9.87 -4.49
CA TYR A 351 -1.19 11.11 -3.85
C TYR A 351 -0.64 10.84 -2.46
N LEU A 352 -1.29 9.97 -1.68
CA LEU A 352 -0.86 9.70 -0.31
C LEU A 352 0.53 9.09 -0.25
N ILE A 353 0.96 8.39 -1.29
CA ILE A 353 2.34 7.92 -1.37
C ILE A 353 3.29 9.13 -1.36
N HIS A 354 3.01 10.11 -2.20
CA HIS A 354 3.82 11.32 -2.25
C HIS A 354 3.79 12.09 -0.93
N HIS A 355 2.62 12.15 -0.30
CA HIS A 355 2.46 12.83 0.98
C HIS A 355 3.42 12.25 2.02
N VAL A 356 3.41 10.92 2.18
CA VAL A 356 4.23 10.28 3.20
C VAL A 356 5.72 10.46 2.87
N LEU A 357 6.12 10.18 1.63
CA LEU A 357 7.53 10.27 1.26
C LEU A 357 8.08 11.69 1.43
N ALA A 358 7.30 12.69 1.05
CA ALA A 358 7.74 14.09 1.19
C ALA A 358 7.76 14.53 2.66
N GLU A 359 6.70 14.21 3.38
CA GLU A 359 6.54 14.64 4.77
C GLU A 359 7.61 14.00 5.67
N ARG A 360 8.01 12.75 5.38
CA ARG A 360 9.05 12.03 6.12
C ARG A 360 10.47 12.39 5.65
N GLY A 361 10.62 13.28 4.66
CA GLY A 361 11.93 13.70 4.17
C GLY A 361 12.66 12.64 3.35
N PHE A 362 11.93 11.68 2.79
CA PHE A 362 12.55 10.66 1.95
C PHE A 362 13.03 11.24 0.62
N ASN A 363 12.24 12.15 0.04
CA ASN A 363 12.57 12.77 -1.25
C ASN A 363 13.66 13.81 -1.09
N PRO A 364 14.58 13.92 -2.07
CA PRO A 364 15.42 15.13 -2.11
C PRO A 364 14.54 16.36 -2.23
N PRO A 365 14.95 17.49 -1.64
CA PRO A 365 14.11 18.69 -1.70
C PRO A 365 13.76 19.09 -3.14
N GLY A 366 12.48 19.34 -3.38
CA GLY A 366 11.98 19.79 -4.67
C GLY A 366 11.81 18.71 -5.72
N VAL A 367 12.09 17.46 -5.40
CA VAL A 367 11.97 16.35 -6.35
C VAL A 367 10.83 15.44 -5.93
N VAL A 368 9.97 15.09 -6.88
CA VAL A 368 8.90 14.11 -6.69
C VAL A 368 9.21 12.92 -7.60
N PHE A 369 9.21 11.73 -7.03
CA PHE A 369 9.41 10.52 -7.82
C PHE A 369 8.13 10.19 -8.59
N PRO A 370 8.21 9.83 -9.89
CA PRO A 370 6.99 9.54 -10.66
C PRO A 370 6.49 8.11 -10.38
N VAL A 371 6.06 7.88 -9.15
CA VAL A 371 5.62 6.56 -8.70
C VAL A 371 4.40 6.09 -9.52
N SER A 372 3.50 7.02 -9.88
CA SER A 372 2.34 6.65 -10.69
C SER A 372 2.74 6.17 -12.08
N ALA A 373 3.82 6.74 -12.65
CA ALA A 373 4.33 6.25 -13.94
C ALA A 373 4.87 4.82 -13.80
N ALA A 374 5.59 4.54 -12.70
CA ALA A 374 6.08 3.18 -12.44
C ALA A 374 4.93 2.20 -12.26
N ILE A 375 3.87 2.62 -11.57
CA ILE A 375 2.68 1.79 -11.39
C ILE A 375 2.02 1.51 -12.75
N LEU A 376 1.88 2.55 -13.58
CA LEU A 376 1.26 2.39 -14.90
C LEU A 376 2.03 1.39 -15.76
N GLU A 377 3.36 1.44 -15.75
CA GLU A 377 4.18 0.48 -16.47
C GLU A 377 4.02 -0.94 -15.95
N ARG A 378 3.64 -1.09 -14.68
CA ARG A 378 3.45 -2.38 -14.02
C ARG A 378 1.98 -2.60 -13.67
N ILE A 379 1.08 -2.15 -14.52
CA ILE A 379 -0.35 -2.13 -14.20
C ILE A 379 -0.88 -3.53 -13.87
N GLY A 380 -0.38 -4.57 -14.52
CA GLY A 380 -0.77 -5.94 -14.24
C GLY A 380 -0.39 -6.38 -12.83
N GLU A 381 0.84 -6.07 -12.40
CA GLU A 381 1.28 -6.37 -11.04
C GLU A 381 0.48 -5.59 -10.00
N TYR A 382 0.23 -4.32 -10.29
CA TYR A 382 -0.56 -3.44 -9.42
C TYR A 382 -1.95 -4.02 -9.19
N ARG A 383 -2.61 -4.43 -10.28
CA ARG A 383 -3.92 -5.05 -10.18
C ARG A 383 -3.88 -6.35 -9.39
N THR A 384 -2.84 -7.17 -9.60
CA THR A 384 -2.67 -8.40 -8.84
C THR A 384 -2.53 -8.14 -7.35
N VAL A 385 -1.76 -7.11 -6.98
CA VAL A 385 -1.59 -6.75 -5.57
C VAL A 385 -2.92 -6.31 -4.95
N LEU A 386 -3.67 -5.46 -5.66
CA LEU A 386 -4.97 -5.02 -5.15
C LEU A 386 -5.94 -6.20 -5.01
N GLU A 387 -6.02 -7.04 -6.03
CA GLU A 387 -6.92 -8.18 -6.03
C GLU A 387 -6.53 -9.24 -5.00
N SER A 388 -5.25 -9.31 -4.65
CA SER A 388 -4.79 -10.29 -3.67
C SER A 388 -5.51 -10.16 -2.34
N TYR A 389 -5.95 -8.96 -1.99
CA TYR A 389 -6.76 -8.76 -0.78
C TYR A 389 -8.24 -8.63 -1.10
N SER A 390 -8.61 -7.85 -2.11
CA SER A 390 -10.02 -7.64 -2.46
C SER A 390 -10.75 -8.96 -2.71
N ALA A 391 -10.11 -9.89 -3.41
CA ALA A 391 -10.72 -11.19 -3.71
C ALA A 391 -10.94 -12.03 -2.45
N ARG A 392 -10.08 -11.87 -1.44
CA ARG A 392 -10.27 -12.59 -0.17
C ARG A 392 -11.42 -12.04 0.65
N LEU A 393 -11.74 -10.75 0.46
CA LEU A 393 -12.84 -10.13 1.19
C LEU A 393 -14.21 -10.51 0.64
N LEU A 394 -14.33 -10.67 -0.68
CA LEU A 394 -15.63 -10.83 -1.31
C LEU A 394 -16.48 -11.92 -0.68
N PRO A 395 -15.96 -13.15 -0.44
CA PRO A 395 -16.82 -14.18 0.18
C PRO A 395 -17.21 -13.89 1.61
N LEU A 396 -16.53 -12.96 2.28
CA LEU A 396 -16.78 -12.65 3.69
C LEU A 396 -17.78 -11.51 3.87
N ILE A 397 -18.11 -10.80 2.80
CA ILE A 397 -18.98 -9.63 2.84
C ILE A 397 -20.37 -10.08 2.40
N GLU A 398 -21.36 -9.90 3.29
CA GLU A 398 -22.76 -10.11 2.96
C GLU A 398 -23.32 -8.81 2.42
N TRP A 399 -23.87 -8.87 1.22
CA TRP A 399 -24.37 -7.66 0.59
C TRP A 399 -25.59 -7.95 -0.29
N GLU A 400 -26.31 -6.89 -0.61
CA GLU A 400 -27.44 -6.95 -1.55
C GLU A 400 -27.37 -5.74 -2.46
N PRO A 401 -27.91 -5.86 -3.68
CA PRO A 401 -27.96 -4.67 -4.57
C PRO A 401 -29.00 -3.68 -4.08
N THR A 402 -28.77 -2.41 -4.40
CA THR A 402 -29.71 -1.33 -4.08
C THR A 402 -30.55 -1.00 -5.30
N GLU A 403 -31.55 -0.11 -5.10
CA GLU A 403 -32.40 0.36 -6.20
C GLU A 403 -31.60 1.15 -7.24
N LYS A 404 -30.46 1.71 -6.84
CA LYS A 404 -29.57 2.46 -7.72
C LYS A 404 -28.48 1.56 -8.34
N PHE A 405 -28.61 0.23 -8.19
CA PHE A 405 -27.64 -0.73 -8.71
C PHE A 405 -26.26 -0.57 -8.08
N ASN A 406 -26.24 -0.18 -6.81
CA ASN A 406 -25.06 -0.12 -5.96
C ASN A 406 -25.09 -1.34 -5.03
N VAL A 407 -24.19 -1.41 -4.06
CA VAL A 407 -24.15 -2.47 -3.04
C VAL A 407 -24.50 -1.90 -1.68
N ARG A 408 -25.19 -2.71 -0.88
CA ARG A 408 -25.45 -2.42 0.53
C ARG A 408 -24.86 -3.57 1.34
N VAL A 409 -23.89 -3.27 2.19
CA VAL A 409 -23.24 -4.29 3.03
C VAL A 409 -24.08 -4.52 4.26
N LEU A 410 -24.31 -5.79 4.58
CA LEU A 410 -25.26 -6.21 5.63
C LEU A 410 -24.58 -6.63 6.93
N ASN A 411 -23.29 -7.00 6.88
CA ASN A 411 -22.58 -7.47 8.08
C ASN A 411 -21.49 -6.47 8.49
N ASP A 412 -20.94 -6.66 9.68
CA ASP A 412 -19.89 -5.79 10.21
C ASP A 412 -18.55 -6.19 9.59
N THR A 413 -18.08 -5.37 8.68
CA THR A 413 -16.86 -5.62 7.91
C THR A 413 -15.73 -4.66 8.22
N GLY A 414 -15.91 -3.76 9.20
CA GLY A 414 -14.95 -2.69 9.46
C GLY A 414 -13.53 -3.17 9.69
N ASP A 415 -13.37 -4.25 10.44
CA ASP A 415 -12.02 -4.73 10.79
C ASP A 415 -11.24 -5.24 9.58
N PHE A 416 -11.90 -5.62 8.48
CA PHE A 416 -11.21 -6.00 7.26
C PHE A 416 -10.45 -4.82 6.64
N TYR A 417 -10.91 -3.60 6.90
CA TYR A 417 -10.27 -2.37 6.38
C TYR A 417 -9.31 -1.76 7.38
N ARG A 418 -9.47 -2.10 8.68
CA ARG A 418 -8.56 -1.62 9.73
C ARG A 418 -7.28 -2.44 9.79
N PHE A 419 -7.38 -3.75 9.53
CA PHE A 419 -6.30 -4.69 9.82
C PHE A 419 -6.11 -5.64 8.63
N PHE A 420 -5.29 -5.28 7.70
CA PHE A 420 -4.92 -6.21 6.63
C PHE A 420 -3.40 -6.34 6.60
N ASP A 421 -2.93 -7.43 6.00
CA ASP A 421 -1.50 -7.67 5.83
C ASP A 421 -1.04 -6.88 4.62
N ALA A 422 -0.32 -5.79 4.86
CA ALA A 422 0.13 -4.89 3.80
C ALA A 422 1.51 -5.26 3.25
N THR A 423 1.98 -6.47 3.52
CA THR A 423 3.31 -6.91 3.06
C THR A 423 3.44 -6.91 1.54
N PRO A 424 2.50 -7.50 0.77
CA PRO A 424 2.65 -7.44 -0.69
C PRO A 424 2.62 -6.01 -1.22
N HIS A 425 1.83 -5.16 -0.57
CA HIS A 425 1.71 -3.75 -0.96
C HIS A 425 3.02 -3.00 -0.73
N ALA A 426 3.67 -3.25 0.41
CA ALA A 426 4.95 -2.63 0.72
C ALA A 426 6.04 -3.10 -0.25
N GLU A 427 6.06 -4.40 -0.55
CA GLU A 427 7.04 -4.94 -1.51
C GLU A 427 6.85 -4.34 -2.89
N PHE A 428 5.60 -4.23 -3.33
CA PHE A 428 5.30 -3.63 -4.64
C PHE A 428 5.71 -2.17 -4.68
N LEU A 429 5.35 -1.40 -3.65
CA LEU A 429 5.69 0.03 -3.62
C LEU A 429 7.20 0.23 -3.60
N TYR A 430 7.93 -0.57 -2.83
CA TYR A 430 9.38 -0.50 -2.83
C TYR A 430 9.95 -0.72 -4.23
N SER A 431 9.43 -1.70 -4.96
CA SER A 431 9.91 -1.96 -6.33
C SER A 431 9.63 -0.78 -7.26
N CYS A 432 8.48 -0.10 -7.08
CA CYS A 432 8.17 1.08 -7.87
C CYS A 432 9.10 2.25 -7.55
N VAL A 433 9.36 2.48 -6.26
CA VAL A 433 10.27 3.56 -5.83
C VAL A 433 11.68 3.28 -6.35
N GLN A 434 12.14 2.03 -6.24
CA GLN A 434 13.46 1.66 -6.77
C GLN A 434 13.57 2.00 -8.26
N LYS A 435 12.54 1.65 -9.03
CA LYS A 435 12.55 1.93 -10.46
C LYS A 435 12.64 3.44 -10.73
N THR A 436 11.87 4.24 -10.00
CA THR A 436 11.91 5.69 -10.22
C THR A 436 13.27 6.29 -9.91
N ILE A 437 13.96 5.79 -8.88
CA ILE A 437 15.26 6.31 -8.47
C ILE A 437 16.38 5.81 -9.39
N GLU A 438 16.35 4.53 -9.74
CA GLU A 438 17.46 3.93 -10.50
C GLU A 438 17.31 4.09 -12.01
N GLU A 439 16.09 4.32 -12.51
CA GLU A 439 15.85 4.41 -13.96
C GLU A 439 15.24 5.74 -14.37
N ASP A 440 14.08 6.11 -13.83
CA ASP A 440 13.35 7.28 -14.34
C ASP A 440 14.08 8.58 -14.07
N LEU A 441 14.57 8.78 -12.85
CA LEU A 441 15.26 10.02 -12.49
C LEU A 441 16.56 10.21 -13.29
N PRO A 442 17.45 9.21 -13.36
CA PRO A 442 18.65 9.38 -14.20
C PRO A 442 18.31 9.56 -15.68
N TYR A 443 17.34 8.81 -16.19
CA TYR A 443 16.96 8.91 -17.61
C TYR A 443 16.48 10.31 -17.96
N GLU A 444 15.57 10.87 -17.16
CA GLU A 444 15.02 12.18 -17.46
C GLU A 444 16.06 13.28 -17.33
N THR A 445 16.96 13.16 -16.34
CA THR A 445 18.05 14.12 -16.19
C THR A 445 18.98 14.09 -17.40
N ALA A 446 19.36 12.90 -17.82
CA ALA A 446 20.22 12.73 -19.00
C ALA A 446 19.53 13.22 -20.27
N PHE A 447 18.25 12.91 -20.42
CA PHE A 447 17.48 13.31 -21.61
C PHE A 447 17.47 14.85 -21.73
N LEU A 448 17.17 15.55 -20.64
CA LEU A 448 17.10 17.00 -20.68
C LEU A 448 18.47 17.62 -20.92
N ARG A 449 19.53 17.06 -20.34
CA ARG A 449 20.89 17.51 -20.60
C ARG A 449 21.25 17.34 -22.06
N ASN A 450 20.91 16.20 -22.63
CA ASN A 450 21.20 15.91 -24.04
C ASN A 450 20.37 16.83 -24.96
N TYR A 451 19.11 17.06 -24.60
CA TYR A 451 18.26 17.99 -25.37
C TYR A 451 18.83 19.41 -25.36
N ASP A 452 19.32 19.87 -24.22
CA ASP A 452 19.94 21.21 -24.14
C ASP A 452 21.16 21.29 -25.03
N ALA A 453 21.99 20.24 -25.09
CA ALA A 453 23.14 20.19 -25.98
C ALA A 453 22.71 20.23 -27.46
N PHE A 454 21.69 19.44 -27.80
CA PHE A 454 21.12 19.43 -29.17
C PHE A 454 20.68 20.86 -29.55
N ARG A 455 19.87 21.47 -28.69
CA ARG A 455 19.32 22.80 -28.96
C ARG A 455 20.40 23.81 -29.16
N SER A 456 21.40 23.83 -28.28
CA SER A 456 22.52 24.78 -28.35
C SER A 456 23.30 24.63 -29.67
N GLN A 457 23.56 23.38 -30.08
CA GLN A 457 24.31 23.12 -31.30
C GLN A 457 23.49 23.43 -32.56
N VAL A 458 22.18 23.21 -32.52
CA VAL A 458 21.31 23.58 -33.66
C VAL A 458 21.26 25.09 -33.80
N GLU A 459 21.18 25.82 -32.68
CA GLU A 459 21.18 27.30 -32.72
C GLU A 459 22.46 27.85 -33.31
N ALA A 460 23.57 27.13 -33.12
CA ALA A 460 24.85 27.53 -33.73
C ALA A 460 24.87 27.28 -35.25
N ILE A 461 24.03 26.40 -35.75
CA ILE A 461 23.94 26.09 -37.19
C ILE A 461 23.02 27.08 -37.89
N VAL A 462 21.83 27.29 -37.32
CA VAL A 462 20.79 28.12 -37.92
C VAL A 462 19.95 28.77 -36.85
N ASP A 463 19.64 30.01 -36.99
CA ASP A 463 18.82 30.77 -36.06
C ASP A 463 17.35 30.45 -36.32
N MET A 464 16.68 29.91 -35.33
CA MET A 464 15.26 29.59 -35.43
C MET A 464 14.55 29.71 -34.08
N PRO A 465 13.26 30.03 -34.09
CA PRO A 465 12.52 30.18 -32.83
C PRO A 465 12.48 28.88 -32.01
N ASP A 466 12.30 29.01 -30.71
CA ASP A 466 12.28 27.89 -29.77
C ASP A 466 11.25 26.83 -30.20
N HIS A 467 10.03 27.27 -30.56
CA HIS A 467 8.98 26.31 -30.95
C HIS A 467 9.34 25.55 -32.23
N THR A 468 10.12 26.19 -33.11
CA THR A 468 10.56 25.51 -34.33
C THR A 468 11.62 24.45 -33.99
N ILE A 469 12.52 24.75 -33.06
CA ILE A 469 13.52 23.76 -32.63
C ILE A 469 12.82 22.58 -31.94
N ASP A 470 11.80 22.84 -31.13
CA ASP A 470 11.04 21.76 -30.50
C ASP A 470 10.34 20.89 -31.54
N LEU A 471 9.76 21.51 -32.56
CA LEU A 471 9.11 20.79 -33.65
C LEU A 471 10.15 19.97 -34.43
N LEU A 472 11.29 20.54 -34.73
CA LEU A 472 12.40 19.88 -35.40
C LEU A 472 12.85 18.63 -34.63
N PHE A 473 13.04 18.79 -33.32
CA PHE A 473 13.43 17.68 -32.46
C PHE A 473 12.40 16.55 -32.54
N ARG A 474 11.13 16.92 -32.45
CA ARG A 474 10.02 15.92 -32.49
C ARG A 474 10.04 15.14 -33.80
N PHE A 475 10.21 15.83 -34.92
CA PHE A 475 10.25 15.17 -36.24
C PHE A 475 11.46 14.23 -36.33
N LEU A 476 12.62 14.68 -35.85
CA LEU A 476 13.81 13.82 -35.87
C LEU A 476 13.62 12.59 -34.99
N GLN A 477 13.03 12.78 -33.82
CA GLN A 477 12.77 11.68 -32.89
C GLN A 477 11.81 10.64 -33.50
N GLN A 478 10.77 11.12 -34.16
CA GLN A 478 9.77 10.27 -34.76
C GLN A 478 10.28 9.50 -35.99
N ASN A 479 11.29 10.02 -36.65
CA ASN A 479 11.79 9.46 -37.92
C ASN A 479 13.22 8.91 -37.78
N GLY A 480 13.61 8.50 -36.58
CA GLY A 480 14.88 7.81 -36.37
C GLY A 480 16.12 8.65 -36.55
N GLY A 481 16.01 9.95 -36.32
CA GLY A 481 17.16 10.86 -36.36
C GLY A 481 17.36 11.59 -37.67
N THR A 482 16.48 11.41 -38.63
CA THR A 482 16.53 12.11 -39.92
C THR A 482 15.19 12.77 -40.20
N LEU A 483 15.20 13.81 -41.03
CA LEU A 483 13.97 14.44 -41.48
C LEU A 483 13.44 13.70 -42.71
N SER A 484 12.16 13.42 -42.69
CA SER A 484 11.51 12.81 -43.87
C SER A 484 11.50 13.79 -45.04
N ARG A 485 11.36 13.27 -46.26
CA ARG A 485 11.24 14.10 -47.45
C ARG A 485 10.08 15.09 -47.28
N ARG A 486 8.96 14.62 -46.75
CA ARG A 486 7.78 15.46 -46.53
C ARG A 486 8.10 16.64 -45.61
N ALA A 487 8.77 16.37 -44.48
CA ALA A 487 9.12 17.41 -43.52
C ALA A 487 10.08 18.43 -44.15
N ARG A 488 11.04 17.94 -44.91
CA ARG A 488 12.01 18.84 -45.58
C ARG A 488 11.33 19.73 -46.63
N ASN A 489 10.28 19.25 -47.26
CA ASN A 489 9.58 20.03 -48.29
C ASN A 489 8.49 20.94 -47.70
N ASN A 490 8.10 20.74 -46.46
CA ASN A 490 7.00 21.51 -45.83
C ASN A 490 7.49 22.31 -44.62
N GLU A 491 7.49 21.69 -43.47
CA GLU A 491 7.78 22.40 -42.22
C GLU A 491 9.19 22.99 -42.18
N PHE A 492 10.15 22.32 -42.81
CA PHE A 492 11.56 22.73 -42.75
C PHE A 492 12.13 23.01 -44.16
N LYS A 493 11.28 23.55 -45.01
CA LYS A 493 11.69 23.89 -46.41
C LYS A 493 12.73 24.98 -46.45
N GLU A 494 12.85 25.80 -45.38
CA GLU A 494 13.80 26.88 -45.34
C GLU A 494 15.20 26.40 -45.01
N LEU A 495 15.38 25.20 -44.54
CA LEU A 495 16.70 24.65 -44.26
C LEU A 495 17.40 24.22 -45.54
N THR A 496 18.67 24.52 -45.64
CA THR A 496 19.48 24.00 -46.74
C THR A 496 19.81 22.54 -46.51
N ASP A 497 20.22 21.85 -47.56
CA ASP A 497 20.62 20.43 -47.43
C ASP A 497 21.80 20.27 -46.48
N ASP A 498 22.77 21.21 -46.53
CA ASP A 498 23.90 21.18 -45.61
C ASP A 498 23.47 21.39 -44.17
N GLU A 499 22.57 22.34 -43.91
CA GLU A 499 22.06 22.60 -42.59
C GLU A 499 21.32 21.34 -42.08
N THR A 500 20.49 20.74 -42.91
CA THR A 500 19.76 19.51 -42.54
C THR A 500 20.72 18.39 -42.15
N ALA A 501 21.77 18.19 -42.98
CA ALA A 501 22.74 17.11 -42.69
C ALA A 501 23.48 17.37 -41.37
N ARG A 502 23.84 18.64 -41.11
CA ARG A 502 24.51 18.98 -39.89
C ARG A 502 23.62 18.81 -38.67
N ILE A 503 22.33 19.16 -38.80
CA ILE A 503 21.35 19.00 -37.71
C ILE A 503 21.16 17.52 -37.42
N GLU A 504 21.04 16.69 -38.46
CA GLU A 504 20.88 15.24 -38.28
C GLU A 504 22.10 14.64 -37.58
N HIS A 505 23.30 15.14 -37.91
CA HIS A 505 24.52 14.71 -37.26
C HIS A 505 24.52 15.10 -35.77
N VAL A 506 24.11 16.32 -35.46
CA VAL A 506 24.01 16.80 -34.07
C VAL A 506 23.05 15.91 -33.29
N PHE A 507 21.89 15.59 -33.86
CA PHE A 507 20.91 14.71 -33.20
C PHE A 507 21.54 13.35 -32.87
N ALA A 508 22.26 12.77 -33.85
CA ALA A 508 22.91 11.48 -33.65
C ALA A 508 23.95 11.55 -32.52
N GLU A 509 24.70 12.63 -32.44
CA GLU A 509 25.76 12.77 -31.43
C GLU A 509 25.21 13.08 -30.05
N THR A 510 24.10 13.81 -29.95
CA THR A 510 23.59 14.26 -28.64
C THR A 510 22.50 13.34 -28.06
N MET A 511 21.71 12.70 -28.92
CA MET A 511 20.49 11.98 -28.47
C MET A 511 20.58 10.46 -28.59
N ILE A 512 21.68 9.89 -29.11
CA ILE A 512 21.82 8.42 -29.27
C ILE A 512 22.95 7.84 -28.41
#